data_37c9d68bfa50dc58b2b75898cc52c6d6
#
_entry.id   37c9d68bfa50dc58b2b75898cc52c6d6
#
_cell.length_a   1.000
_cell.length_b   1.000
_cell.length_c   1.000
_cell.angle_alpha   90.00
_cell.angle_beta   90.00
_cell.angle_gamma   90.00
#
_symmetry.space_group_name_H-M   'P 1'
#
loop_
_entity.id
_entity.type
_entity.pdbx_description
1 polymer ?
#
loop_
_entity_poly.entity_id
_entity_poly.type
_entity_poly.pdbx_seq_one_letter_code
_entity_poly.pdbx_strand_id
1 'polypeptide(L)' 'MKIYTAQVNKFGNVIVCGDDVPRNTYRIIFVGSYQECLKIKTGGVL' A
#
# COMPACT_ATOMS: atom_id res chain seq x y z
N MET A 1 -0.77 18.22 0.70
CA MET A 1 -0.94 17.05 1.57
C MET A 1 -0.61 15.79 0.81
N LYS A 2 0.16 14.92 1.41
CA LYS A 2 0.58 13.71 0.73
C LYS A 2 -0.34 12.54 1.06
N ILE A 3 -0.60 11.77 0.04
CA ILE A 3 -1.38 10.55 0.20
C ILE A 3 -0.46 9.38 -0.13
N TYR A 4 -0.55 8.36 0.70
CA TYR A 4 0.17 7.11 0.46
C TYR A 4 -0.82 5.99 0.27
N THR A 5 -0.44 5.01 -0.53
CA THR A 5 -1.28 3.85 -0.76
C THR A 5 -0.48 2.59 -0.54
N ALA A 6 -1.15 1.58 0.00
CA ALA A 6 -0.61 0.24 0.08
C ALA A 6 -1.19 -0.56 -1.07
N GLN A 7 -0.35 -1.19 -1.85
CA GLN A 7 -0.76 -1.93 -3.04
C GLN A 7 -0.21 -3.34 -2.97
N VAL A 8 -0.99 -4.28 -3.46
CA VAL A 8 -0.61 -5.68 -3.42
C VAL A 8 -0.76 -6.29 -4.81
N ASN A 9 0.15 -7.19 -5.15
CA ASN A 9 0.06 -7.93 -6.40
C ASN A 9 -0.54 -9.31 -6.15
N LYS A 10 -0.67 -10.09 -7.21
CA LYS A 10 -1.29 -11.41 -7.09
C LYS A 10 -0.45 -12.42 -6.31
N PHE A 11 0.81 -12.09 -6.08
CA PHE A 11 1.69 -12.96 -5.30
C PHE A 11 1.68 -12.62 -3.81
N GLY A 12 0.92 -11.60 -3.43
CA GLY A 12 0.84 -11.20 -2.04
C GLY A 12 1.92 -10.22 -1.60
N ASN A 13 2.69 -9.70 -2.54
CA ASN A 13 3.71 -8.70 -2.20
C ASN A 13 3.06 -7.33 -2.06
N VAL A 14 3.37 -6.65 -0.98
CA VAL A 14 2.78 -5.34 -0.68
C VAL A 14 3.85 -4.28 -0.81
N ILE A 15 3.50 -3.20 -1.49
CA ILE A 15 4.37 -2.05 -1.63
C ILE A 15 3.64 -0.80 -1.15
N VAL A 16 4.42 0.20 -0.77
CA VAL A 16 3.89 1.50 -0.36
C VAL A 16 4.28 2.52 -1.40
N CYS A 17 3.29 3.22 -1.92
CA CYS A 17 3.50 4.23 -2.94
C CYS A 17 3.09 5.59 -2.41
N GLY A 18 3.80 6.63 -2.84
CA GLY A 18 3.53 8.00 -2.41
C GLY A 18 2.49 8.71 -3.27
N ASP A 19 1.61 7.95 -3.87
CA ASP A 19 0.53 8.51 -4.68
C ASP A 19 -0.62 7.50 -4.70
N ASP A 20 -1.69 7.84 -5.39
CA ASP A 20 -2.86 6.99 -5.48
C ASP A 20 -3.00 6.35 -6.86
N VAL A 21 -1.91 6.17 -7.56
CA VAL A 21 -1.92 5.56 -8.88
C VAL A 21 -1.57 4.08 -8.75
N PRO A 22 -2.48 3.18 -9.14
CA PRO A 22 -2.18 1.75 -9.06
C PRO A 22 -1.02 1.39 -9.99
N ARG A 23 -0.09 0.63 -9.48
CA ARG A 23 1.02 0.14 -10.28
C ARG A 23 0.56 -1.02 -11.15
N ASN A 24 1.31 -1.26 -12.22
CA ASN A 24 1.00 -2.37 -13.11
C ASN A 24 1.02 -3.67 -12.31
N THR A 25 -0.02 -4.45 -12.44
CA THR A 25 -0.22 -5.74 -11.74
C THR A 25 -0.46 -5.61 -10.24
N TYR A 26 -0.56 -4.38 -9.74
CA TYR A 26 -0.87 -4.14 -8.33
C TYR A 26 -2.26 -3.52 -8.20
N ARG A 27 -2.84 -3.68 -7.04
CA ARG A 27 -4.11 -3.00 -6.74
C ARG A 27 -3.99 -2.32 -5.38
N ILE A 28 -4.70 -1.23 -5.24
CA ILE A 28 -4.70 -0.45 -4.01
C ILE A 28 -5.61 -1.16 -3.00
N ILE A 29 -5.08 -1.42 -1.81
CA ILE A 29 -5.85 -2.03 -0.74
C ILE A 29 -6.03 -1.09 0.45
N PHE A 30 -5.30 0.02 0.47
CA PHE A 30 -5.44 0.97 1.56
C PHE A 30 -4.91 2.33 1.12
N VAL A 31 -5.58 3.37 1.57
CA VAL A 31 -5.16 4.75 1.31
C VAL A 31 -5.07 5.46 2.66
N GLY A 32 -3.95 6.08 2.94
CA GLY A 32 -3.80 6.77 4.20
C GLY A 32 -2.40 7.33 4.37
N SER A 33 -1.94 7.40 5.61
CA SER A 33 -0.62 7.92 5.90
C SER A 33 0.45 6.88 5.60
N TYR A 34 1.68 7.37 5.50
CA TYR A 34 2.82 6.49 5.26
C TYR A 34 2.94 5.42 6.35
N GLN A 35 2.79 5.84 7.61
CA GLN A 35 2.93 4.90 8.71
C GLN A 35 1.87 3.82 8.68
N GLU A 36 0.65 4.19 8.33
CA GLU A 36 -0.42 3.21 8.22
C GLU A 36 -0.16 2.22 7.09
N CYS A 37 0.34 2.72 5.98
CA CYS A 37 0.68 1.84 4.87
C CYS A 37 1.82 0.90 5.23
N LEU A 38 2.80 1.38 5.99
CA LEU A 38 3.88 0.52 6.44
C LEU A 38 3.39 -0.60 7.33
N LYS A 39 2.42 -0.33 8.18
CA LYS A 39 1.84 -1.38 9.03
C LYS A 39 1.24 -2.49 8.18
N ILE A 40 0.57 -2.12 7.12
CA ILE A 40 -0.02 -3.11 6.23
C ILE A 40 1.07 -3.88 5.50
N LYS A 41 2.09 -3.17 5.05
CA LYS A 41 3.19 -3.81 4.32
C LYS A 41 3.91 -4.83 5.17
N THR A 42 4.08 -4.56 6.46
CA THR A 42 4.79 -5.48 7.34
C THR A 42 3.89 -6.57 7.89
N GLY A 43 2.64 -6.62 7.45
CA GLY A 43 1.71 -7.60 7.95
C GLY A 43 1.20 -7.28 9.34
N GLY A 44 1.24 -6.03 9.71
CA GLY A 44 0.92 -5.59 11.05
C GLY A 44 -0.53 -5.66 11.38
N VAL A 45 -1.13 -6.69 10.99
CA VAL A 45 -2.47 -6.92 11.38
C VAL A 45 -2.48 -7.48 12.74
N LEU A 46 -2.86 -7.15 13.36
CA LEU A 46 -2.90 -7.73 14.52
C LEU A 46 -2.56 -7.90 15.19
#